data_d5bc1043c8adce3d84fbf5d2bae00152
#
_entry.id   d5bc1043c8adce3d84fbf5d2bae00152
#
_cell.length_a   1.000
_cell.length_b   1.000
_cell.length_c   1.000
_cell.angle_alpha   90.00
_cell.angle_beta   90.00
_cell.angle_gamma   90.00
#
_symmetry.space_group_name_H-M   'P 1'
#
loop_
_entity.id
_entity.type
_entity.pdbx_description
1 polymer ?
#
loop_
_entity_poly.entity_id
_entity_poly.type
_entity_poly.pdbx_seq_one_letter_code
_entity_poly.pdbx_strand_id
1 'polypeptide(L)'
;MRITRREFAMMTGAAVLAPSLPVRAESANIFVPGFNLPANLDPHQVLDVSETDYALNTYDHLYRWEDNPAKMRPWLAVSYTASSDGLTWDFKLRHGVKFHDGSELTAADVVYSVQRLLGLNKAPSAPFQTVLRPDSVSAPEPDLVRFKLAQPFGPFFSTIPMIAVVNPRIVKAQEKDGDWAATWLASNEAGSGAYRLIASSYVPLERAELERSADHFMGWKDNPRPIAKIDWRPAQVTSTRVLALLNGSLDMTDSNLPVDQVERIQKAPNAHIAKNPTMRLLLIRMNNTKPPFDNINARKCFAHAFNYDGFINEIVKGYATRNAAPLPNNIWGYPKDEKGYDYDLTKAKEYFDKAVAEGAPIKRPIELHVQQPLEQTVQAGQLFQSDLATVGVNLKLVSDTFANLTSVSSKPDTTPDMWIHWVSTYYVDPDNWIGQMYDSRFHGTWKASCWYTNPKVDALLRKARSLVEQEDRAPLYEEVARMIVADSPDIWIYNHIEVVGIANRVQGFRHCPVGSGGEVRWMHLTA
;
A
#
# COMPACT_ATOMS: atom_id res chain seq x y z
N MET A 1 58.02 -49.39 8.24
CA MET A 1 57.66 -49.55 9.66
C MET A 1 56.17 -49.71 9.73
N ARG A 2 55.64 -50.90 9.98
CA ARG A 2 54.20 -51.20 10.01
C ARG A 2 53.75 -51.05 11.43
N ILE A 3 52.82 -50.07 11.68
CA ILE A 3 52.18 -49.91 12.96
C ILE A 3 51.01 -50.88 13.06
N THR A 4 51.04 -51.73 14.11
CA THR A 4 50.09 -52.81 14.32
C THR A 4 48.79 -52.30 15.01
N ARG A 5 47.67 -52.98 14.74
CA ARG A 5 46.34 -52.74 15.22
C ARG A 5 46.11 -52.69 16.77
N ARG A 6 47.17 -52.85 17.57
CA ARG A 6 47.10 -52.88 19.05
C ARG A 6 47.52 -51.59 19.74
N GLU A 7 48.06 -50.60 19.00
CA GLU A 7 48.44 -49.31 19.62
C GLU A 7 47.38 -48.21 19.46
N PHE A 8 46.22 -48.54 18.88
CA PHE A 8 45.07 -47.59 18.70
C PHE A 8 43.99 -47.73 19.79
N ALA A 9 44.21 -48.53 20.83
CA ALA A 9 43.21 -48.87 21.83
C ALA A 9 43.44 -48.29 23.23
N MET A 10 44.33 -47.29 23.40
CA MET A 10 44.55 -46.65 24.72
C MET A 10 44.67 -45.14 24.61
N MET A 11 43.68 -44.48 23.97
CA MET A 11 43.40 -43.06 24.17
C MET A 11 41.89 -42.86 24.25
N THR A 12 41.25 -43.52 25.19
CA THR A 12 39.89 -43.22 25.64
C THR A 12 39.97 -42.56 26.99
N GLY A 13 39.43 -41.36 27.11
CA GLY A 13 39.00 -40.86 28.40
C GLY A 13 39.57 -39.53 28.83
N ALA A 14 39.08 -38.47 28.24
CA ALA A 14 38.73 -37.23 28.96
C ALA A 14 37.79 -36.42 28.08
N ALA A 15 36.50 -36.79 28.03
CA ALA A 15 35.46 -35.91 27.57
C ALA A 15 35.32 -34.80 28.65
N VAL A 16 36.03 -33.70 28.41
CA VAL A 16 35.73 -32.44 29.07
C VAL A 16 34.33 -32.02 28.62
N LEU A 17 33.36 -32.23 29.49
CA LEU A 17 32.07 -31.57 29.42
C LEU A 17 32.31 -30.07 29.53
N ALA A 18 32.56 -29.41 28.40
CA ALA A 18 32.44 -27.96 28.34
C ALA A 18 30.96 -27.65 28.61
N PRO A 19 30.66 -26.79 29.58
CA PRO A 19 29.29 -26.32 29.77
C PRO A 19 28.89 -25.63 28.48
N SER A 20 27.84 -26.15 27.82
CA SER A 20 27.18 -25.49 26.75
C SER A 20 26.63 -24.15 27.27
N LEU A 21 27.38 -23.09 27.05
CA LEU A 21 26.88 -21.72 27.25
C LEU A 21 25.59 -21.56 26.46
N PRO A 22 24.54 -21.01 27.04
CA PRO A 22 23.30 -20.73 26.30
C PRO A 22 23.55 -19.56 25.34
N VAL A 23 24.03 -19.84 24.15
CA VAL A 23 24.15 -18.88 23.03
C VAL A 23 22.79 -18.47 22.47
N ARG A 24 21.71 -18.71 23.19
CA ARG A 24 20.34 -18.52 22.69
C ARG A 24 19.55 -17.35 23.31
N ALA A 25 20.08 -16.60 24.23
CA ALA A 25 19.31 -15.57 24.95
C ALA A 25 19.17 -14.23 24.18
N GLU A 26 20.14 -13.84 23.37
CA GLU A 26 20.04 -12.58 22.58
C GLU A 26 19.31 -12.76 21.24
N SER A 27 19.33 -13.94 20.63
CA SER A 27 18.58 -14.21 19.40
C SER A 27 17.07 -14.34 19.59
N ALA A 28 16.59 -14.41 20.84
CA ALA A 28 15.18 -14.68 21.16
C ALA A 28 14.23 -13.49 20.90
N ASN A 29 14.74 -12.25 20.77
CA ASN A 29 13.90 -11.05 20.61
C ASN A 29 14.18 -10.28 19.30
N ILE A 30 14.51 -11.02 18.24
CA ILE A 30 14.70 -10.50 16.89
C ILE A 30 13.52 -10.95 16.03
N PHE A 31 12.81 -10.00 15.44
CA PHE A 31 11.77 -10.22 14.45
C PHE A 31 12.37 -10.19 13.05
N VAL A 32 12.08 -11.21 12.25
CA VAL A 32 12.62 -11.37 10.89
C VAL A 32 11.49 -11.38 9.86
N PRO A 33 11.04 -10.21 9.37
CA PRO A 33 10.04 -10.14 8.32
C PRO A 33 10.64 -10.51 6.96
N GLY A 34 9.86 -11.27 6.16
CA GLY A 34 10.22 -11.66 4.79
C GLY A 34 9.49 -10.88 3.70
N PHE A 35 8.68 -9.89 4.06
CA PHE A 35 8.00 -9.04 3.09
C PHE A 35 8.91 -7.94 2.50
N ASN A 36 8.46 -7.28 1.44
CA ASN A 36 9.30 -6.37 0.68
C ASN A 36 9.90 -5.24 1.52
N LEU A 37 11.16 -4.95 1.26
CA LEU A 37 11.87 -3.78 1.78
C LEU A 37 11.87 -2.70 0.68
N PRO A 38 11.63 -1.41 0.97
CA PRO A 38 11.67 -0.37 -0.04
C PRO A 38 13.05 -0.24 -0.68
N ALA A 39 13.08 0.09 -1.97
CA ALA A 39 14.32 0.42 -2.68
C ALA A 39 14.85 1.84 -2.32
N ASN A 40 13.99 2.67 -1.72
CA ASN A 40 14.28 4.03 -1.31
C ASN A 40 13.57 4.26 0.03
N LEU A 41 14.33 4.65 1.06
CA LEU A 41 13.84 4.81 2.43
C LEU A 41 13.25 6.21 2.72
N ASP A 42 13.31 7.14 1.75
CA ASP A 42 12.80 8.51 1.93
C ASP A 42 11.27 8.55 1.91
N PRO A 43 10.61 8.87 3.03
CA PRO A 43 9.15 8.83 3.15
C PRO A 43 8.43 9.89 2.29
N HIS A 44 9.17 10.84 1.70
CA HIS A 44 8.62 11.89 0.85
C HIS A 44 8.85 11.66 -0.65
N GLN A 45 9.51 10.56 -1.05
CA GLN A 45 9.77 10.26 -2.45
C GLN A 45 8.90 9.14 -3.03
N VAL A 46 8.61 8.12 -2.24
CA VAL A 46 7.92 6.91 -2.69
C VAL A 46 6.57 6.79 -1.99
N LEU A 47 5.60 6.21 -2.66
CA LEU A 47 4.28 5.89 -2.12
C LEU A 47 3.91 4.48 -2.56
N ASP A 48 4.32 3.51 -1.79
CA ASP A 48 3.93 2.11 -1.89
C ASP A 48 3.74 1.47 -0.50
N VAL A 49 3.31 0.22 -0.45
CA VAL A 49 3.01 -0.49 0.80
C VAL A 49 4.28 -0.74 1.60
N SER A 50 5.39 -1.14 0.96
CA SER A 50 6.64 -1.47 1.66
C SER A 50 7.29 -0.23 2.27
N GLU A 51 7.18 0.90 1.59
CA GLU A 51 7.66 2.18 2.10
C GLU A 51 6.80 2.65 3.28
N THR A 52 5.46 2.51 3.17
CA THR A 52 4.53 2.82 4.27
C THR A 52 4.86 1.98 5.53
N ASP A 53 5.10 0.69 5.38
CA ASP A 53 5.48 -0.19 6.50
C ASP A 53 6.81 0.22 7.12
N TYR A 54 7.81 0.61 6.31
CA TYR A 54 9.07 1.14 6.82
C TYR A 54 8.87 2.46 7.56
N ALA A 55 8.14 3.40 6.96
CA ALA A 55 7.89 4.72 7.55
C ALA A 55 7.09 4.65 8.86
N LEU A 56 6.11 3.75 8.98
CA LEU A 56 5.35 3.53 10.22
C LEU A 56 6.24 3.06 11.40
N ASN A 57 7.36 2.41 11.13
CA ASN A 57 8.28 1.98 12.16
C ASN A 57 9.35 3.04 12.50
N THR A 58 9.78 3.87 11.53
CA THR A 58 10.95 4.74 11.66
C THR A 58 10.62 6.22 11.75
N TYR A 59 9.45 6.65 11.31
CA TYR A 59 8.98 8.03 11.39
C TYR A 59 7.70 8.14 12.19
N ASP A 60 7.39 9.35 12.66
CA ASP A 60 6.11 9.69 13.27
C ASP A 60 5.35 10.71 12.42
N HIS A 61 4.03 10.72 12.61
CA HIS A 61 3.06 11.53 11.87
C HIS A 61 2.20 12.32 12.86
N LEU A 62 1.51 13.37 12.42
CA LEU A 62 0.61 14.12 13.32
C LEU A 62 -0.52 13.24 13.84
N TYR A 63 -1.11 12.43 12.98
CA TYR A 63 -2.12 11.42 13.26
C TYR A 63 -1.74 10.13 12.54
N ARG A 64 -2.31 8.99 12.96
CA ARG A 64 -2.14 7.68 12.31
C ARG A 64 -3.47 6.99 12.07
N TRP A 65 -3.50 6.18 11.04
CA TRP A 65 -4.54 5.19 10.86
C TRP A 65 -4.17 3.93 11.64
N GLU A 66 -5.11 3.45 12.47
CA GLU A 66 -4.98 2.22 13.25
C GLU A 66 -6.27 1.41 13.16
N ASP A 67 -6.19 0.15 13.55
CA ASP A 67 -7.30 -0.81 13.59
C ASP A 67 -7.86 -1.21 12.21
N ASN A 68 -8.76 -2.20 12.23
CA ASN A 68 -9.55 -2.63 11.09
C ASN A 68 -11.00 -2.88 11.55
N PRO A 69 -11.98 -2.05 11.17
CA PRO A 69 -11.87 -0.92 10.23
C PRO A 69 -10.98 0.22 10.73
N ALA A 70 -10.31 0.88 9.78
CA ALA A 70 -9.34 1.92 10.09
C ALA A 70 -9.96 3.10 10.84
N LYS A 71 -9.27 3.54 11.88
CA LYS A 71 -9.64 4.70 12.71
C LYS A 71 -8.49 5.68 12.81
N MET A 72 -8.80 6.96 12.69
CA MET A 72 -7.81 8.02 12.90
C MET A 72 -7.49 8.16 14.39
N ARG A 73 -6.21 8.13 14.73
CA ARG A 73 -5.71 8.26 16.11
C ARG A 73 -4.75 9.43 16.25
N PRO A 74 -4.86 10.23 17.34
CA PRO A 74 -3.86 11.22 17.70
C PRO A 74 -2.49 10.56 17.89
N TRP A 75 -1.44 11.17 17.30
CA TRP A 75 -0.08 10.63 17.42
C TRP A 75 0.90 11.72 17.90
N LEU A 76 1.64 12.42 17.02
CA LEU A 76 2.41 13.60 17.43
C LEU A 76 1.49 14.74 17.87
N ALA A 77 0.36 14.94 17.21
CA ALA A 77 -0.66 15.87 17.67
C ALA A 77 -1.61 15.21 18.67
N VAL A 78 -1.99 15.94 19.72
CA VAL A 78 -2.95 15.50 20.75
C VAL A 78 -4.38 15.91 20.39
N SER A 79 -4.54 16.97 19.60
CA SER A 79 -5.83 17.49 19.14
C SER A 79 -5.66 18.31 17.88
N TYR A 80 -6.77 18.58 17.21
CA TYR A 80 -6.84 19.56 16.13
C TYR A 80 -8.11 20.39 16.23
N THR A 81 -8.12 21.55 15.57
CA THR A 81 -9.33 22.35 15.28
C THR A 81 -9.33 22.74 13.81
N ALA A 82 -10.52 22.81 13.23
CA ALA A 82 -10.72 23.30 11.88
C ALA A 82 -11.65 24.51 11.90
N SER A 83 -11.39 25.51 11.05
CA SER A 83 -12.31 26.61 10.82
C SER A 83 -13.57 26.13 10.09
N SER A 84 -14.69 26.82 10.27
CA SER A 84 -15.99 26.44 9.67
C SER A 84 -15.97 26.46 8.13
N ASP A 85 -15.07 27.24 7.53
CA ASP A 85 -14.85 27.26 6.08
C ASP A 85 -13.90 26.17 5.58
N GLY A 86 -13.33 25.35 6.49
CA GLY A 86 -12.39 24.26 6.17
C GLY A 86 -11.03 24.73 5.65
N LEU A 87 -10.71 26.03 5.75
CA LEU A 87 -9.47 26.60 5.22
C LEU A 87 -8.32 26.62 6.22
N THR A 88 -8.61 26.67 7.52
CA THR A 88 -7.57 26.72 8.56
C THR A 88 -7.67 25.49 9.45
N TRP A 89 -6.54 24.81 9.63
CA TRP A 89 -6.44 23.62 10.48
C TRP A 89 -5.26 23.80 11.44
N ASP A 90 -5.53 23.75 12.74
CA ASP A 90 -4.55 23.87 13.81
C ASP A 90 -4.35 22.53 14.50
N PHE A 91 -3.11 22.05 14.59
CA PHE A 91 -2.73 20.81 15.27
C PHE A 91 -1.87 21.14 16.49
N LYS A 92 -2.32 20.74 17.69
CA LYS A 92 -1.56 20.91 18.92
C LYS A 92 -0.68 19.68 19.15
N LEU A 93 0.64 19.90 19.27
CA LEU A 93 1.62 18.83 19.41
C LEU A 93 1.79 18.39 20.86
N ARG A 94 2.31 17.16 21.03
CA ARG A 94 2.85 16.66 22.30
C ARG A 94 4.16 17.38 22.62
N HIS A 95 4.40 17.58 23.90
CA HIS A 95 5.70 18.06 24.40
C HIS A 95 6.67 16.90 24.65
N GLY A 96 7.96 17.18 24.54
CA GLY A 96 9.03 16.25 24.91
C GLY A 96 9.23 15.09 23.93
N VAL A 97 8.66 15.15 22.73
CA VAL A 97 8.96 14.19 21.65
C VAL A 97 10.38 14.44 21.16
N LYS A 98 11.14 13.35 20.94
CA LYS A 98 12.52 13.42 20.47
C LYS A 98 12.71 12.66 19.17
N PHE A 99 13.51 13.21 18.29
CA PHE A 99 14.09 12.48 17.19
C PHE A 99 15.11 11.43 17.66
N HIS A 100 15.51 10.53 16.78
CA HIS A 100 16.50 9.49 17.10
C HIS A 100 17.89 9.99 17.46
N ASP A 101 18.23 11.24 17.10
CA ASP A 101 19.45 11.90 17.52
C ASP A 101 19.36 12.55 18.93
N GLY A 102 18.20 12.45 19.58
CA GLY A 102 17.89 13.01 20.89
C GLY A 102 17.44 14.47 20.87
N SER A 103 17.44 15.15 19.74
CA SER A 103 16.92 16.52 19.59
C SER A 103 15.39 16.55 19.73
N GLU A 104 14.84 17.63 20.31
CA GLU A 104 13.40 17.80 20.50
C GLU A 104 12.71 18.09 19.17
N LEU A 105 11.53 17.46 18.96
CA LEU A 105 10.64 17.68 17.84
C LEU A 105 9.66 18.81 18.18
N THR A 106 9.56 19.81 17.30
CA THR A 106 8.73 21.00 17.46
C THR A 106 7.83 21.22 16.24
N ALA A 107 6.92 22.19 16.33
CA ALA A 107 6.06 22.58 15.21
C ALA A 107 6.86 23.07 13.98
N ALA A 108 8.01 23.69 14.19
CA ALA A 108 8.89 24.13 13.12
C ALA A 108 9.45 22.95 12.29
N ASP A 109 9.67 21.80 12.92
CA ASP A 109 10.14 20.59 12.24
C ASP A 109 9.05 19.98 11.35
N VAL A 110 7.80 20.07 11.78
CA VAL A 110 6.62 19.69 10.96
C VAL A 110 6.48 20.62 9.76
N VAL A 111 6.61 21.94 9.96
CA VAL A 111 6.59 22.94 8.86
C VAL A 111 7.65 22.61 7.82
N TYR A 112 8.89 22.35 8.26
CA TYR A 112 9.95 21.94 7.34
C TYR A 112 9.63 20.66 6.58
N SER A 113 9.06 19.67 7.25
CA SER A 113 8.71 18.38 6.64
C SER A 113 7.66 18.55 5.54
N VAL A 114 6.64 19.41 5.76
CA VAL A 114 5.65 19.76 4.74
C VAL A 114 6.28 20.52 3.57
N GLN A 115 7.16 21.49 3.85
CA GLN A 115 7.87 22.24 2.81
C GLN A 115 8.73 21.30 1.96
N ARG A 116 9.44 20.36 2.58
CA ARG A 116 10.22 19.34 1.91
C ARG A 116 9.35 18.42 1.04
N LEU A 117 8.25 17.93 1.58
CA LEU A 117 7.29 17.08 0.86
C LEU A 117 6.79 17.77 -0.42
N LEU A 118 6.38 19.04 -0.30
CA LEU A 118 5.89 19.83 -1.43
C LEU A 118 7.03 20.19 -2.41
N GLY A 119 8.21 20.51 -1.91
CA GLY A 119 9.38 20.88 -2.72
C GLY A 119 9.91 19.72 -3.55
N LEU A 120 9.92 18.50 -3.02
CA LEU A 120 10.29 17.31 -3.77
C LEU A 120 9.29 16.97 -4.87
N ASN A 121 8.02 17.32 -4.70
CA ASN A 121 6.95 17.10 -5.68
C ASN A 121 6.91 15.65 -6.22
N LYS A 122 6.97 14.67 -5.31
CA LYS A 122 6.87 13.24 -5.62
C LYS A 122 5.50 12.68 -5.23
N ALA A 123 5.27 11.40 -5.49
CA ALA A 123 3.98 10.74 -5.29
C ALA A 123 3.29 11.02 -3.93
N PRO A 124 4.00 11.03 -2.76
CA PRO A 124 3.36 11.35 -1.48
C PRO A 124 2.78 12.76 -1.39
N SER A 125 3.29 13.72 -2.16
CA SER A 125 2.80 15.11 -2.16
C SER A 125 1.53 15.33 -2.98
N ALA A 126 1.15 14.38 -3.84
CA ALA A 126 0.08 14.57 -4.83
C ALA A 126 -1.27 15.06 -4.24
N PRO A 127 -1.77 14.58 -3.09
CA PRO A 127 -3.01 15.06 -2.51
C PRO A 127 -2.95 16.54 -2.05
N PHE A 128 -1.74 17.03 -1.76
CA PHE A 128 -1.51 18.35 -1.18
C PHE A 128 -1.21 19.45 -2.21
N GLN A 129 -0.71 19.10 -3.40
CA GLN A 129 -0.22 20.05 -4.41
C GLN A 129 -1.26 21.09 -4.85
N THR A 130 -2.54 20.76 -4.82
CA THR A 130 -3.63 21.67 -5.21
C THR A 130 -4.14 22.55 -4.07
N VAL A 131 -3.81 22.20 -2.82
CA VAL A 131 -4.40 22.82 -1.62
C VAL A 131 -3.37 23.44 -0.68
N LEU A 132 -2.09 23.04 -0.77
CA LEU A 132 -1.00 23.59 0.03
C LEU A 132 0.07 24.20 -0.86
N ARG A 133 0.73 25.24 -0.33
CA ARG A 133 1.97 25.83 -0.83
C ARG A 133 2.99 25.81 0.31
N PRO A 134 4.30 25.96 0.05
CA PRO A 134 5.32 25.96 1.11
C PRO A 134 5.07 26.99 2.23
N ASP A 135 4.46 28.13 1.93
CA ASP A 135 4.08 29.18 2.88
C ASP A 135 2.71 28.98 3.54
N SER A 136 1.97 27.97 3.15
CA SER A 136 0.65 27.64 3.71
C SER A 136 0.73 27.00 5.10
N VAL A 137 1.94 26.60 5.55
CA VAL A 137 2.12 25.94 6.84
C VAL A 137 3.05 26.77 7.70
N SER A 138 2.65 27.01 8.96
CA SER A 138 3.35 27.83 9.93
C SER A 138 3.37 27.21 11.32
N ALA A 139 4.29 27.65 12.16
CA ALA A 139 4.40 27.32 13.57
C ALA A 139 4.16 28.59 14.42
N PRO A 140 2.89 28.98 14.70
CA PRO A 140 2.62 30.17 15.51
C PRO A 140 3.16 30.04 16.94
N GLU A 141 3.23 28.83 17.48
CA GLU A 141 3.79 28.45 18.76
C GLU A 141 4.69 27.23 18.58
N PRO A 142 5.63 26.95 19.53
CA PRO A 142 6.52 25.79 19.41
C PRO A 142 5.82 24.44 19.31
N ASP A 143 4.58 24.34 19.78
CA ASP A 143 3.76 23.13 19.80
C ASP A 143 2.45 23.28 18.99
N LEU A 144 2.32 24.32 18.14
CA LEU A 144 1.15 24.54 17.31
C LEU A 144 1.54 24.61 15.82
N VAL A 145 1.02 23.67 15.05
CA VAL A 145 1.17 23.66 13.57
C VAL A 145 -0.13 24.16 12.96
N ARG A 146 -0.05 25.20 12.13
CA ARG A 146 -1.18 25.76 11.39
C ARG A 146 -1.03 25.53 9.90
N PHE A 147 -2.04 24.91 9.31
CA PHE A 147 -2.21 24.80 7.86
C PHE A 147 -3.28 25.79 7.39
N LYS A 148 -2.96 26.51 6.30
CA LYS A 148 -3.91 27.37 5.58
C LYS A 148 -4.08 26.86 4.17
N LEU A 149 -5.23 26.26 3.88
CA LEU A 149 -5.52 25.70 2.56
C LEU A 149 -5.89 26.79 1.57
N ALA A 150 -5.47 26.64 0.32
CA ALA A 150 -5.82 27.56 -0.77
C ALA A 150 -7.30 27.45 -1.16
N GLN A 151 -7.95 26.32 -0.85
CA GLN A 151 -9.36 26.04 -1.08
C GLN A 151 -9.81 24.95 -0.10
N PRO A 152 -11.11 24.84 0.21
CA PRO A 152 -11.60 23.75 1.05
C PRO A 152 -11.28 22.39 0.43
N PHE A 153 -10.84 21.45 1.27
CA PHE A 153 -10.48 20.10 0.85
C PHE A 153 -10.93 19.10 1.91
N GLY A 154 -12.13 18.54 1.75
CA GLY A 154 -12.72 17.59 2.70
C GLY A 154 -11.84 16.39 3.05
N PRO A 155 -11.06 15.80 2.10
CA PRO A 155 -10.11 14.73 2.43
C PRO A 155 -8.91 15.16 3.29
N PHE A 156 -8.72 16.46 3.58
CA PHE A 156 -7.47 16.97 4.19
C PHE A 156 -7.07 16.22 5.45
N PHE A 157 -8.01 16.10 6.41
CA PHE A 157 -7.69 15.40 7.67
C PHE A 157 -7.29 13.94 7.45
N SER A 158 -7.94 13.25 6.53
CA SER A 158 -7.63 11.85 6.22
C SER A 158 -6.27 11.67 5.54
N THR A 159 -5.73 12.72 4.91
CA THR A 159 -4.41 12.70 4.28
C THR A 159 -3.25 13.05 5.23
N ILE A 160 -3.52 13.62 6.39
CA ILE A 160 -2.50 14.03 7.37
C ILE A 160 -1.51 12.90 7.72
N PRO A 161 -1.93 11.62 7.88
CA PRO A 161 -0.99 10.51 8.11
C PRO A 161 0.01 10.24 6.98
N MET A 162 -0.13 10.85 5.82
CA MET A 162 0.85 10.74 4.73
C MET A 162 2.06 11.67 4.93
N ILE A 163 2.02 12.56 5.92
CA ILE A 163 3.10 13.52 6.23
C ILE A 163 3.99 12.93 7.32
N ALA A 164 5.06 12.24 6.94
CA ALA A 164 6.09 11.82 7.87
C ALA A 164 6.93 13.01 8.34
N VAL A 165 7.24 13.10 9.63
CA VAL A 165 8.06 14.20 10.15
C VAL A 165 9.53 13.80 10.15
N VAL A 166 10.35 14.54 9.41
CA VAL A 166 11.81 14.34 9.30
C VAL A 166 12.57 15.34 10.15
N ASN A 167 13.74 14.95 10.67
CA ASN A 167 14.62 15.84 11.44
C ASN A 167 15.34 16.84 10.53
N PRO A 168 14.96 18.14 10.54
CA PRO A 168 15.54 19.13 9.63
C PRO A 168 17.02 19.42 9.91
N ARG A 169 17.51 19.15 11.13
CA ARG A 169 18.92 19.36 11.49
C ARG A 169 19.80 18.37 10.71
N ILE A 170 19.40 17.11 10.67
CA ILE A 170 20.11 16.08 9.90
C ILE A 170 19.92 16.31 8.40
N VAL A 171 18.67 16.49 7.96
CA VAL A 171 18.35 16.61 6.54
C VAL A 171 19.10 17.79 5.89
N LYS A 172 19.06 18.98 6.51
CA LYS A 172 19.79 20.16 5.99
C LYS A 172 21.31 19.97 5.97
N ALA A 173 21.87 19.22 6.93
CA ALA A 173 23.31 18.95 6.96
C ALA A 173 23.74 17.97 5.84
N GLN A 174 22.82 17.18 5.31
CA GLN A 174 23.06 16.19 4.24
C GLN A 174 22.59 16.64 2.86
N GLU A 175 21.94 17.81 2.78
CA GLU A 175 21.46 18.39 1.52
C GLU A 175 22.62 18.74 0.59
N LYS A 176 22.48 18.41 -0.69
CA LYS A 176 23.43 18.72 -1.76
C LYS A 176 22.69 19.32 -2.93
N ASP A 177 23.18 20.43 -3.43
CA ASP A 177 22.68 21.10 -4.64
C ASP A 177 21.15 21.32 -4.66
N GLY A 178 20.54 21.55 -3.49
CA GLY A 178 19.11 21.79 -3.36
C GLY A 178 18.24 20.55 -3.49
N ASP A 179 18.82 19.33 -3.31
CA ASP A 179 18.12 18.05 -3.45
C ASP A 179 17.24 17.69 -2.23
N TRP A 180 17.11 18.56 -1.24
CA TRP A 180 16.41 18.30 0.02
C TRP A 180 16.94 17.04 0.75
N ALA A 181 18.21 16.71 0.57
CA ALA A 181 18.85 15.47 0.99
C ALA A 181 18.13 14.19 0.50
N ALA A 182 17.47 14.25 -0.65
CA ALA A 182 16.75 13.12 -1.24
C ALA A 182 17.67 11.93 -1.55
N THR A 183 18.89 12.23 -2.04
CA THR A 183 19.91 11.21 -2.31
C THR A 183 20.39 10.53 -1.03
N TRP A 184 20.57 11.27 0.06
CA TRP A 184 21.02 10.73 1.34
C TRP A 184 19.91 9.90 2.01
N LEU A 185 18.69 10.43 2.11
CA LEU A 185 17.55 9.74 2.74
C LEU A 185 17.11 8.49 1.98
N ALA A 186 17.46 8.35 0.71
CA ALA A 186 17.21 7.12 -0.03
C ALA A 186 17.81 5.87 0.63
N SER A 187 18.87 6.02 1.46
CA SER A 187 19.57 4.92 2.14
C SER A 187 19.80 5.18 3.63
N ASN A 188 19.24 6.24 4.18
CA ASN A 188 19.40 6.65 5.58
C ASN A 188 18.04 7.04 6.18
N GLU A 189 18.03 7.32 7.47
CA GLU A 189 16.84 7.68 8.22
C GLU A 189 17.10 8.94 9.08
N ALA A 190 16.07 9.76 9.25
CA ALA A 190 16.09 10.96 10.08
C ALA A 190 14.74 11.15 10.80
N GLY A 191 14.24 10.11 11.45
CA GLY A 191 12.92 10.08 12.08
C GLY A 191 12.93 10.11 13.60
N SER A 192 11.75 9.80 14.16
CA SER A 192 11.46 9.75 15.59
C SER A 192 10.70 8.49 15.99
N GLY A 193 10.50 7.55 15.06
CA GLY A 193 9.62 6.39 15.21
C GLY A 193 10.02 5.40 16.30
N ALA A 194 9.20 4.37 16.46
CA ALA A 194 9.40 3.34 17.48
C ALA A 194 10.68 2.50 17.27
N TYR A 195 11.18 2.46 16.04
CA TYR A 195 12.43 1.82 15.65
C TYR A 195 13.28 2.78 14.84
N ARG A 196 14.61 2.65 14.94
CA ARG A 196 15.58 3.43 14.16
C ARG A 196 16.44 2.51 13.31
N LEU A 197 16.84 2.96 12.14
CA LEU A 197 17.73 2.24 11.25
C LEU A 197 19.13 2.14 11.88
N ILE A 198 19.70 0.94 11.93
CA ILE A 198 21.10 0.76 12.30
C ILE A 198 21.95 1.23 11.12
N ALA A 199 22.83 2.20 11.37
CA ALA A 199 23.67 2.81 10.34
C ALA A 199 24.40 1.73 9.52
N SER A 200 24.46 1.94 8.20
CA SER A 200 25.12 1.05 7.23
C SER A 200 24.56 -0.40 7.14
N SER A 201 23.40 -0.68 7.75
CA SER A 201 22.76 -2.01 7.65
C SER A 201 21.86 -2.15 6.42
N TYR A 202 21.47 -1.05 5.81
CA TYR A 202 20.56 -1.07 4.66
C TYR A 202 21.30 -1.40 3.36
N VAL A 203 20.80 -2.43 2.71
CA VAL A 203 21.14 -2.78 1.33
C VAL A 203 19.83 -2.82 0.55
N PRO A 204 19.65 -1.97 -0.48
CA PRO A 204 18.38 -1.84 -1.19
C PRO A 204 17.83 -3.18 -1.65
N LEU A 205 16.56 -3.46 -1.33
CA LEU A 205 15.82 -4.68 -1.67
C LEU A 205 16.37 -5.98 -1.05
N GLU A 206 17.45 -5.94 -0.26
CA GLU A 206 18.10 -7.14 0.28
C GLU A 206 18.03 -7.23 1.80
N ARG A 207 18.33 -6.13 2.50
CA ARG A 207 18.41 -6.15 3.97
C ARG A 207 18.29 -4.77 4.60
N ALA A 208 17.68 -4.72 5.78
CA ALA A 208 17.80 -3.61 6.72
C ALA A 208 17.75 -4.14 8.16
N GLU A 209 18.49 -3.52 9.06
CA GLU A 209 18.37 -3.79 10.49
C GLU A 209 17.88 -2.54 11.22
N LEU A 210 16.84 -2.72 12.03
CA LEU A 210 16.31 -1.65 12.87
C LEU A 210 16.38 -2.07 14.32
N GLU A 211 16.71 -1.14 15.20
CA GLU A 211 16.69 -1.34 16.65
C GLU A 211 15.59 -0.50 17.30
N ARG A 212 15.07 -0.99 18.40
CA ARG A 212 14.01 -0.33 19.16
C ARG A 212 14.51 1.00 19.75
N SER A 213 13.74 2.08 19.55
CA SER A 213 13.91 3.34 20.26
C SER A 213 13.33 3.21 21.66
N ALA A 214 14.21 3.10 22.68
CA ALA A 214 13.78 2.91 24.07
C ALA A 214 12.96 4.10 24.58
N ASP A 215 13.31 5.31 24.13
CA ASP A 215 12.75 6.59 24.57
C ASP A 215 11.61 7.10 23.66
N HIS A 216 11.05 6.25 22.82
CA HIS A 216 9.91 6.63 21.98
C HIS A 216 8.77 7.18 22.83
N PHE A 217 8.20 8.34 22.45
CA PHE A 217 7.29 9.14 23.29
C PHE A 217 6.02 8.41 23.73
N MET A 218 5.53 7.44 22.93
CA MET A 218 4.38 6.62 23.33
C MET A 218 4.73 5.61 24.44
N GLY A 219 6.03 5.44 24.76
CA GLY A 219 6.51 4.43 25.70
C GLY A 219 6.21 3.01 25.24
N TRP A 220 6.38 2.03 26.13
CA TRP A 220 6.22 0.60 25.84
C TRP A 220 5.27 -0.11 26.81
N LYS A 221 4.44 0.67 27.56
CA LYS A 221 3.55 0.12 28.60
C LYS A 221 2.54 -0.88 28.05
N ASP A 222 2.05 -0.64 26.83
CA ASP A 222 1.05 -1.49 26.17
C ASP A 222 1.68 -2.75 25.54
N ASN A 223 3.02 -2.81 25.48
CA ASN A 223 3.77 -3.97 25.01
C ASN A 223 4.97 -4.20 25.96
N PRO A 224 4.81 -4.98 27.05
CA PRO A 224 5.85 -5.15 28.06
C PRO A 224 7.05 -5.99 27.60
N ARG A 225 6.95 -6.66 26.43
CA ARG A 225 8.04 -7.44 25.83
C ARG A 225 8.27 -7.03 24.36
N PRO A 226 8.47 -5.73 24.08
CA PRO A 226 8.58 -5.26 22.71
C PRO A 226 9.80 -5.86 22.02
N ILE A 227 9.68 -6.12 20.72
CA ILE A 227 10.78 -6.61 19.88
C ILE A 227 11.98 -5.68 20.01
N ALA A 228 13.18 -6.23 20.24
CA ALA A 228 14.39 -5.44 20.43
C ALA A 228 15.01 -5.01 19.09
N LYS A 229 14.92 -5.89 18.08
CA LYS A 229 15.52 -5.68 16.76
C LYS A 229 14.63 -6.25 15.66
N ILE A 230 14.56 -5.55 14.55
CA ILE A 230 14.00 -6.07 13.29
C ILE A 230 15.18 -6.37 12.37
N ASP A 231 15.32 -7.61 11.94
CA ASP A 231 16.27 -8.03 10.90
C ASP A 231 15.48 -8.29 9.62
N TRP A 232 15.26 -7.24 8.84
CA TRP A 232 14.42 -7.27 7.66
C TRP A 232 15.12 -7.95 6.50
N ARG A 233 14.60 -9.10 6.07
CA ARG A 233 15.18 -9.95 5.02
C ARG A 233 14.15 -10.30 3.96
N PRO A 234 13.94 -9.46 2.95
CA PRO A 234 13.01 -9.77 1.88
C PRO A 234 13.37 -11.07 1.18
N ALA A 235 12.39 -11.93 0.97
CA ALA A 235 12.54 -13.13 0.15
C ALA A 235 11.64 -12.96 -1.09
N GLN A 236 12.24 -12.62 -2.22
CA GLN A 236 11.51 -12.28 -3.45
C GLN A 236 10.67 -13.44 -3.99
N VAL A 237 11.19 -14.68 -3.88
CA VAL A 237 10.49 -15.87 -4.35
C VAL A 237 9.55 -16.38 -3.26
N THR A 238 8.25 -16.42 -3.55
CA THR A 238 7.19 -16.78 -2.57
C THR A 238 7.41 -18.15 -1.95
N SER A 239 7.78 -19.18 -2.73
CA SER A 239 8.03 -20.53 -2.19
C SER A 239 9.23 -20.57 -1.24
N THR A 240 10.28 -19.79 -1.52
CA THR A 240 11.44 -19.63 -0.62
C THR A 240 11.03 -18.93 0.67
N ARG A 241 10.24 -17.88 0.59
CA ARG A 241 9.70 -17.13 1.74
C ARG A 241 8.85 -18.01 2.63
N VAL A 242 7.93 -18.80 2.05
CA VAL A 242 7.10 -19.74 2.80
C VAL A 242 7.95 -20.85 3.44
N LEU A 243 8.92 -21.40 2.73
CA LEU A 243 9.84 -22.39 3.31
C LEU A 243 10.63 -21.80 4.50
N ALA A 244 11.09 -20.56 4.38
CA ALA A 244 11.80 -19.86 5.45
C ALA A 244 10.91 -19.60 6.68
N LEU A 245 9.62 -19.28 6.51
CA LEU A 245 8.64 -19.24 7.59
C LEU A 245 8.48 -20.59 8.26
N LEU A 246 8.30 -21.66 7.47
CA LEU A 246 8.04 -23.00 8.00
C LEU A 246 9.26 -23.64 8.70
N ASN A 247 10.47 -23.25 8.33
CA ASN A 247 11.70 -23.70 9.02
C ASN A 247 12.13 -22.77 10.18
N GLY A 248 11.37 -21.68 10.43
CA GLY A 248 11.62 -20.75 11.52
C GLY A 248 12.71 -19.72 11.29
N SER A 249 13.19 -19.54 10.05
CA SER A 249 14.18 -18.50 9.70
C SER A 249 13.54 -17.17 9.32
N LEU A 250 12.22 -17.13 9.07
CA LEU A 250 11.40 -15.94 8.96
C LEU A 250 10.23 -16.00 9.95
N ASP A 251 9.71 -14.85 10.31
CA ASP A 251 8.59 -14.69 11.23
C ASP A 251 7.28 -14.31 10.54
N MET A 252 7.36 -13.65 9.39
CA MET A 252 6.18 -13.14 8.70
C MET A 252 6.41 -13.07 7.19
N THR A 253 5.42 -13.48 6.40
CA THR A 253 5.42 -13.33 4.94
C THR A 253 4.83 -11.98 4.53
N ASP A 254 4.79 -11.71 3.22
CA ASP A 254 3.95 -10.66 2.66
C ASP A 254 2.48 -11.11 2.54
N SER A 255 1.65 -10.20 2.05
CA SER A 255 0.20 -10.35 1.91
C SER A 255 -0.26 -10.92 0.56
N ASN A 256 0.66 -11.27 -0.34
CA ASN A 256 0.32 -11.72 -1.69
C ASN A 256 0.58 -13.22 -1.88
N LEU A 257 0.17 -14.04 -0.92
CA LEU A 257 0.38 -15.49 -0.96
C LEU A 257 -0.57 -16.17 -1.97
N PRO A 258 -0.06 -16.99 -2.89
CA PRO A 258 -0.86 -17.93 -3.67
C PRO A 258 -1.60 -18.92 -2.76
N VAL A 259 -2.75 -19.40 -3.21
CA VAL A 259 -3.64 -20.24 -2.40
C VAL A 259 -2.98 -21.54 -1.94
N ASP A 260 -2.18 -22.19 -2.80
CA ASP A 260 -1.43 -23.40 -2.45
C ASP A 260 -0.44 -23.17 -1.30
N GLN A 261 0.19 -21.99 -1.27
CA GLN A 261 1.10 -21.60 -0.19
C GLN A 261 0.33 -21.28 1.10
N VAL A 262 -0.86 -20.68 1.01
CA VAL A 262 -1.75 -20.48 2.16
C VAL A 262 -2.13 -21.82 2.78
N GLU A 263 -2.56 -22.79 1.97
CA GLU A 263 -2.91 -24.14 2.44
C GLU A 263 -1.71 -24.85 3.08
N ARG A 264 -0.51 -24.67 2.54
CA ARG A 264 0.72 -25.22 3.09
C ARG A 264 1.02 -24.68 4.49
N ILE A 265 0.88 -23.36 4.69
CA ILE A 265 1.08 -22.73 5.99
C ILE A 265 0.01 -23.19 7.00
N GLN A 266 -1.26 -23.27 6.59
CA GLN A 266 -2.35 -23.72 7.46
C GLN A 266 -2.17 -25.14 8.02
N LYS A 267 -1.44 -25.99 7.30
CA LYS A 267 -1.12 -27.37 7.73
C LYS A 267 0.13 -27.44 8.65
N ALA A 268 0.84 -26.35 8.81
CA ALA A 268 2.08 -26.33 9.58
C ALA A 268 1.82 -26.11 11.08
N PRO A 269 2.56 -26.80 11.98
CA PRO A 269 2.35 -26.70 13.42
C PRO A 269 2.90 -25.41 14.03
N ASN A 270 3.82 -24.71 13.34
CA ASN A 270 4.59 -23.57 13.87
C ASN A 270 4.24 -22.23 13.25
N ALA A 271 3.25 -22.19 12.35
CA ALA A 271 2.79 -20.97 11.71
C ALA A 271 1.27 -20.99 11.51
N HIS A 272 0.68 -19.85 11.30
CA HIS A 272 -0.74 -19.68 11.00
C HIS A 272 -0.96 -18.60 9.93
N ILE A 273 -2.16 -18.53 9.40
CA ILE A 273 -2.60 -17.52 8.46
C ILE A 273 -3.47 -16.48 9.18
N ALA A 274 -3.04 -15.22 9.14
CA ALA A 274 -3.90 -14.08 9.45
C ALA A 274 -4.66 -13.66 8.19
N LYS A 275 -6.00 -13.49 8.32
CA LYS A 275 -6.90 -13.05 7.24
C LYS A 275 -7.50 -11.70 7.60
N ASN A 276 -7.28 -10.71 6.76
CA ASN A 276 -7.70 -9.35 7.06
C ASN A 276 -8.43 -8.74 5.86
N PRO A 277 -9.71 -8.35 5.98
CA PRO A 277 -10.38 -7.54 4.97
C PRO A 277 -9.63 -6.23 4.76
N THR A 278 -9.40 -5.85 3.50
CA THR A 278 -8.73 -4.60 3.16
C THR A 278 -9.66 -3.67 2.40
N MET A 279 -9.18 -2.48 2.07
CA MET A 279 -9.80 -1.56 1.11
C MET A 279 -9.02 -1.57 -0.22
N ARG A 280 -8.23 -2.62 -0.49
CA ARG A 280 -7.45 -2.76 -1.72
C ARG A 280 -8.32 -3.37 -2.81
N LEU A 281 -8.45 -2.66 -3.92
CA LEU A 281 -9.35 -3.00 -5.02
C LEU A 281 -8.55 -3.54 -6.21
N LEU A 282 -8.86 -4.77 -6.68
CA LEU A 282 -8.36 -5.28 -7.96
C LEU A 282 -9.30 -4.84 -9.09
N LEU A 283 -8.72 -4.29 -10.14
CA LEU A 283 -9.45 -3.87 -11.32
C LEU A 283 -8.65 -4.10 -12.61
N ILE A 284 -9.35 -4.18 -13.73
CA ILE A 284 -8.79 -4.11 -15.07
C ILE A 284 -9.14 -2.75 -15.65
N ARG A 285 -8.12 -1.99 -15.97
CA ARG A 285 -8.22 -0.66 -16.55
C ARG A 285 -8.30 -0.73 -18.07
N MET A 286 -9.20 0.04 -18.67
CA MET A 286 -9.32 0.18 -20.12
C MET A 286 -8.94 1.60 -20.54
N ASN A 287 -8.17 1.77 -21.62
CA ASN A 287 -7.82 3.09 -22.13
C ASN A 287 -9.00 3.65 -22.97
N ASN A 288 -9.83 4.49 -22.33
CA ASN A 288 -11.06 5.01 -22.93
C ASN A 288 -10.84 5.99 -24.09
N THR A 289 -9.60 6.36 -24.40
CA THR A 289 -9.26 7.18 -25.57
C THR A 289 -8.83 6.38 -26.80
N LYS A 290 -8.59 5.06 -26.62
CA LYS A 290 -8.15 4.17 -27.69
C LYS A 290 -9.28 3.28 -28.19
N PRO A 291 -9.50 3.18 -29.54
CA PRO A 291 -10.37 2.14 -30.07
C PRO A 291 -9.86 0.73 -29.70
N PRO A 292 -10.73 -0.21 -29.28
CA PRO A 292 -12.19 -0.10 -29.27
C PRO A 292 -12.78 0.51 -28.00
N PHE A 293 -11.98 0.90 -26.97
CA PHE A 293 -12.48 1.32 -25.66
C PHE A 293 -12.99 2.77 -25.60
N ASP A 294 -12.86 3.55 -26.67
CA ASP A 294 -13.62 4.79 -26.89
C ASP A 294 -15.13 4.51 -27.09
N ASN A 295 -15.49 3.27 -27.45
CA ASN A 295 -16.86 2.82 -27.60
C ASN A 295 -17.40 2.16 -26.32
N ILE A 296 -18.54 2.64 -25.79
CA ILE A 296 -19.13 2.14 -24.55
C ILE A 296 -19.63 0.68 -24.68
N ASN A 297 -20.11 0.27 -25.87
CA ASN A 297 -20.57 -1.10 -26.08
C ASN A 297 -19.38 -2.08 -26.06
N ALA A 298 -18.22 -1.67 -26.57
CA ALA A 298 -17.01 -2.45 -26.41
C ALA A 298 -16.63 -2.62 -24.92
N ARG A 299 -16.65 -1.54 -24.12
CA ARG A 299 -16.35 -1.62 -22.69
C ARG A 299 -17.33 -2.53 -21.93
N LYS A 300 -18.64 -2.42 -22.22
CA LYS A 300 -19.68 -3.29 -21.62
C LYS A 300 -19.55 -4.76 -22.04
N CYS A 301 -19.14 -5.03 -23.27
CA CYS A 301 -18.80 -6.38 -23.70
C CYS A 301 -17.73 -7.00 -22.78
N PHE A 302 -16.65 -6.29 -22.56
CA PHE A 302 -15.56 -6.76 -21.70
C PHE A 302 -16.00 -6.91 -20.24
N ALA A 303 -16.81 -5.98 -19.70
CA ALA A 303 -17.31 -6.04 -18.34
C ALA A 303 -18.22 -7.26 -18.10
N HIS A 304 -19.09 -7.64 -19.07
CA HIS A 304 -19.91 -8.85 -18.96
C HIS A 304 -19.14 -10.16 -19.24
N ALA A 305 -17.98 -10.09 -19.89
CA ALA A 305 -17.20 -11.27 -20.23
C ALA A 305 -16.27 -11.74 -19.09
N PHE A 306 -16.07 -10.99 -18.01
CA PHE A 306 -15.21 -11.41 -16.91
C PHE A 306 -15.99 -12.29 -15.93
N ASN A 307 -15.51 -13.52 -15.68
CA ASN A 307 -16.10 -14.45 -14.73
C ASN A 307 -15.68 -14.13 -13.27
N TYR A 308 -16.36 -13.16 -12.65
CA TYR A 308 -16.06 -12.65 -11.32
C TYR A 308 -16.13 -13.74 -10.24
N ASP A 309 -17.24 -14.48 -10.20
CA ASP A 309 -17.47 -15.50 -9.17
C ASP A 309 -16.55 -16.69 -9.36
N GLY A 310 -16.31 -17.12 -10.61
CA GLY A 310 -15.34 -18.16 -10.92
C GLY A 310 -13.93 -17.78 -10.47
N PHE A 311 -13.52 -16.52 -10.71
CA PHE A 311 -12.23 -16.03 -10.25
C PHE A 311 -12.13 -16.00 -8.71
N ILE A 312 -13.14 -15.45 -8.03
CA ILE A 312 -13.15 -15.30 -6.57
C ILE A 312 -13.22 -16.66 -5.88
N ASN A 313 -14.09 -17.55 -6.33
CA ASN A 313 -14.37 -18.80 -5.61
C ASN A 313 -13.39 -19.93 -5.98
N GLU A 314 -13.03 -20.05 -7.27
CA GLU A 314 -12.24 -21.17 -7.75
C GLU A 314 -10.74 -20.87 -7.81
N ILE A 315 -10.36 -19.63 -8.15
CA ILE A 315 -8.93 -19.27 -8.28
C ILE A 315 -8.39 -18.70 -6.98
N VAL A 316 -9.02 -17.64 -6.43
CA VAL A 316 -8.56 -17.04 -5.16
C VAL A 316 -9.21 -17.66 -3.92
N LYS A 317 -10.03 -18.71 -4.08
CA LYS A 317 -10.60 -19.54 -2.99
C LYS A 317 -11.29 -18.74 -1.88
N GLY A 318 -11.98 -17.66 -2.24
CA GLY A 318 -12.69 -16.80 -1.29
C GLY A 318 -11.78 -15.83 -0.49
N TYR A 319 -10.51 -15.68 -0.86
CA TYR A 319 -9.65 -14.62 -0.29
C TYR A 319 -9.88 -13.26 -0.97
N ALA A 320 -11.12 -13.00 -1.33
CA ALA A 320 -11.59 -11.75 -1.91
C ALA A 320 -13.10 -11.63 -1.70
N THR A 321 -13.64 -10.41 -1.76
CA THR A 321 -15.07 -10.14 -1.81
C THR A 321 -15.42 -9.41 -3.09
N ARG A 322 -16.50 -9.83 -3.77
CA ARG A 322 -16.96 -9.17 -5.00
C ARG A 322 -17.10 -7.67 -4.81
N ASN A 323 -16.58 -6.88 -5.74
CA ASN A 323 -16.76 -5.44 -5.76
C ASN A 323 -17.44 -5.00 -7.07
N ALA A 324 -18.45 -4.16 -6.97
CA ALA A 324 -19.30 -3.75 -8.09
C ALA A 324 -19.05 -2.31 -8.56
N ALA A 325 -18.23 -1.54 -7.84
CA ALA A 325 -18.09 -0.09 -8.02
C ALA A 325 -16.62 0.39 -7.93
N PRO A 326 -16.33 1.62 -8.35
CA PRO A 326 -14.97 2.15 -8.44
C PRO A 326 -14.29 2.47 -7.10
N LEU A 327 -14.88 2.06 -5.98
CA LEU A 327 -14.31 2.22 -4.64
C LEU A 327 -14.60 0.95 -3.82
N PRO A 328 -13.86 0.68 -2.71
CA PRO A 328 -14.06 -0.49 -1.87
C PRO A 328 -15.46 -0.55 -1.26
N ASN A 329 -16.02 -1.76 -1.14
CA ASN A 329 -17.39 -1.95 -0.61
C ASN A 329 -17.51 -1.72 0.91
N ASN A 330 -16.41 -1.51 1.61
CA ASN A 330 -16.33 -1.27 3.05
C ASN A 330 -15.95 0.17 3.42
N ILE A 331 -16.05 1.13 2.47
CA ILE A 331 -15.89 2.55 2.74
C ILE A 331 -17.25 3.28 2.67
N TRP A 332 -17.35 4.40 3.38
CA TRP A 332 -18.50 5.30 3.25
C TRP A 332 -18.58 5.89 1.82
N GLY A 333 -19.77 6.25 1.35
CA GLY A 333 -19.98 6.70 -0.04
C GLY A 333 -19.98 5.56 -1.07
N TYR A 334 -19.91 4.28 -0.64
CA TYR A 334 -20.12 3.14 -1.51
C TYR A 334 -21.63 2.95 -1.78
N PRO A 335 -22.07 2.84 -3.05
CA PRO A 335 -23.47 2.61 -3.39
C PRO A 335 -23.87 1.14 -3.10
N LYS A 336 -24.43 0.87 -1.92
CA LYS A 336 -24.68 -0.51 -1.42
C LYS A 336 -25.63 -1.35 -2.26
N ASP A 337 -26.50 -0.71 -3.02
CA ASP A 337 -27.46 -1.35 -3.94
C ASP A 337 -26.93 -1.53 -5.36
N GLU A 338 -25.73 -1.00 -5.66
CA GLU A 338 -25.07 -1.17 -6.96
C GLU A 338 -24.56 -2.61 -7.11
N LYS A 339 -24.94 -3.28 -8.21
CA LYS A 339 -24.56 -4.66 -8.50
C LYS A 339 -23.42 -4.76 -9.52
N GLY A 340 -23.15 -3.67 -10.25
CA GLY A 340 -22.18 -3.65 -11.33
C GLY A 340 -22.56 -4.56 -12.49
N TYR A 341 -21.57 -5.18 -13.09
CA TYR A 341 -21.75 -6.09 -14.23
C TYR A 341 -21.69 -7.56 -13.79
N ASP A 342 -22.68 -8.35 -14.21
CA ASP A 342 -22.68 -9.79 -14.02
C ASP A 342 -21.88 -10.48 -15.14
N TYR A 343 -21.28 -11.62 -14.85
CA TYR A 343 -20.75 -12.51 -15.88
C TYR A 343 -21.89 -13.09 -16.72
N ASP A 344 -21.94 -12.68 -17.99
CA ASP A 344 -22.99 -13.10 -18.92
C ASP A 344 -22.44 -13.03 -20.35
N LEU A 345 -21.99 -14.17 -20.88
CA LEU A 345 -21.42 -14.25 -22.21
C LEU A 345 -22.44 -13.96 -23.32
N THR A 346 -23.76 -14.15 -23.06
CA THR A 346 -24.80 -13.77 -24.00
C THR A 346 -24.90 -12.25 -24.13
N LYS A 347 -24.94 -11.53 -23.02
CA LYS A 347 -24.91 -10.07 -23.01
C LYS A 347 -23.58 -9.53 -23.57
N ALA A 348 -22.46 -10.17 -23.21
CA ALA A 348 -21.16 -9.80 -23.77
C ALA A 348 -21.17 -9.88 -25.29
N LYS A 349 -21.77 -10.95 -25.86
CA LYS A 349 -21.92 -11.10 -27.32
C LYS A 349 -22.85 -10.06 -27.92
N GLU A 350 -23.96 -9.73 -27.28
CA GLU A 350 -24.86 -8.67 -27.73
C GLU A 350 -24.12 -7.31 -27.82
N TYR A 351 -23.33 -6.97 -26.77
CA TYR A 351 -22.55 -5.75 -26.78
C TYR A 351 -21.39 -5.78 -27.77
N PHE A 352 -20.78 -6.95 -27.98
CA PHE A 352 -19.79 -7.14 -29.05
C PHE A 352 -20.38 -6.81 -30.44
N ASP A 353 -21.58 -7.36 -30.74
CA ASP A 353 -22.24 -7.15 -32.04
C ASP A 353 -22.66 -5.69 -32.23
N LYS A 354 -23.11 -5.01 -31.16
CA LYS A 354 -23.38 -3.56 -31.17
C LYS A 354 -22.11 -2.75 -31.47
N ALA A 355 -21.01 -3.06 -30.78
CA ALA A 355 -19.72 -2.38 -31.01
C ALA A 355 -19.22 -2.57 -32.46
N VAL A 356 -19.35 -3.79 -33.01
CA VAL A 356 -19.02 -4.07 -34.41
C VAL A 356 -19.91 -3.26 -35.35
N ALA A 357 -21.24 -3.19 -35.09
CA ALA A 357 -22.18 -2.44 -35.92
C ALA A 357 -21.89 -0.92 -35.92
N GLU A 358 -21.35 -0.41 -34.79
CA GLU A 358 -20.92 0.99 -34.65
C GLU A 358 -19.50 1.25 -35.21
N GLY A 359 -18.86 0.23 -35.80
CA GLY A 359 -17.53 0.36 -36.42
C GLY A 359 -16.35 0.28 -35.47
N ALA A 360 -16.57 -0.08 -34.20
CA ALA A 360 -15.48 -0.24 -33.25
C ALA A 360 -14.57 -1.44 -33.63
N PRO A 361 -13.22 -1.29 -33.66
CA PRO A 361 -12.30 -2.34 -34.12
C PRO A 361 -12.06 -3.41 -33.05
N ILE A 362 -13.14 -3.93 -32.44
CA ILE A 362 -13.10 -4.90 -31.33
C ILE A 362 -12.54 -6.27 -31.76
N LYS A 363 -12.47 -6.53 -33.07
CA LYS A 363 -11.90 -7.77 -33.65
C LYS A 363 -10.38 -7.73 -33.82
N ARG A 364 -9.74 -6.55 -33.66
CA ARG A 364 -8.28 -6.49 -33.64
C ARG A 364 -7.73 -7.22 -32.42
N PRO A 365 -6.46 -7.63 -32.43
CA PRO A 365 -5.81 -8.07 -31.18
C PRO A 365 -5.84 -6.96 -30.13
N ILE A 366 -6.31 -7.29 -28.91
CA ILE A 366 -6.36 -6.40 -27.74
C ILE A 366 -5.30 -6.86 -26.76
N GLU A 367 -4.51 -5.96 -26.21
CA GLU A 367 -3.46 -6.29 -25.24
C GLU A 367 -3.92 -6.03 -23.82
N LEU A 368 -3.80 -7.05 -22.96
CA LEU A 368 -3.94 -6.93 -21.51
C LEU A 368 -2.58 -7.11 -20.85
N HIS A 369 -2.06 -6.05 -20.24
CA HIS A 369 -0.83 -6.13 -19.49
C HIS A 369 -1.10 -6.67 -18.08
N VAL A 370 -0.40 -7.75 -17.73
CA VAL A 370 -0.42 -8.43 -16.43
C VAL A 370 0.88 -8.16 -15.68
N GLN A 371 0.83 -8.04 -14.36
CA GLN A 371 2.00 -7.64 -13.58
C GLN A 371 2.83 -8.84 -13.12
N GLN A 372 4.11 -8.82 -13.45
CA GLN A 372 5.10 -9.73 -12.85
C GLN A 372 5.72 -9.08 -11.60
N PRO A 373 5.94 -9.84 -10.49
CA PRO A 373 5.71 -11.30 -10.31
C PRO A 373 4.32 -11.65 -9.70
N LEU A 374 3.29 -10.83 -9.89
CA LEU A 374 2.00 -10.98 -9.22
C LEU A 374 1.11 -12.02 -9.93
N GLU A 375 1.19 -13.27 -9.50
CA GLU A 375 0.56 -14.44 -10.13
C GLU A 375 -0.97 -14.27 -10.31
N GLN A 376 -1.67 -13.66 -9.34
CA GLN A 376 -3.11 -13.45 -9.44
C GLN A 376 -3.51 -12.58 -10.66
N THR A 377 -2.68 -11.64 -11.09
CA THR A 377 -2.96 -10.84 -12.31
C THR A 377 -2.85 -11.68 -13.57
N VAL A 378 -1.90 -12.62 -13.59
CA VAL A 378 -1.72 -13.56 -14.71
C VAL A 378 -2.91 -14.52 -14.79
N GLN A 379 -3.33 -15.09 -13.66
CA GLN A 379 -4.48 -15.99 -13.59
C GLN A 379 -5.79 -15.31 -14.00
N ALA A 380 -6.01 -14.05 -13.55
CA ALA A 380 -7.16 -13.26 -13.97
C ALA A 380 -7.12 -12.99 -15.48
N GLY A 381 -5.96 -12.66 -16.04
CA GLY A 381 -5.79 -12.46 -17.47
C GLY A 381 -6.07 -13.72 -18.28
N GLN A 382 -5.60 -14.90 -17.85
CA GLN A 382 -5.84 -16.18 -18.50
C GLN A 382 -7.32 -16.58 -18.51
N LEU A 383 -8.01 -16.44 -17.37
CA LEU A 383 -9.44 -16.65 -17.28
C LEU A 383 -10.18 -15.74 -18.26
N PHE A 384 -9.87 -14.45 -18.24
CA PHE A 384 -10.51 -13.45 -19.08
C PHE A 384 -10.24 -13.67 -20.58
N GLN A 385 -9.02 -14.12 -20.93
CA GLN A 385 -8.66 -14.48 -22.30
C GLN A 385 -9.54 -15.64 -22.82
N SER A 386 -9.76 -16.65 -21.99
CA SER A 386 -10.62 -17.79 -22.32
C SER A 386 -12.07 -17.37 -22.56
N ASP A 387 -12.63 -16.56 -21.66
CA ASP A 387 -14.01 -16.09 -21.76
C ASP A 387 -14.24 -15.18 -22.96
N LEU A 388 -13.34 -14.25 -23.21
CA LEU A 388 -13.39 -13.34 -24.36
C LEU A 388 -13.26 -14.05 -25.71
N ALA A 389 -12.49 -15.15 -25.78
CA ALA A 389 -12.37 -15.95 -26.99
C ALA A 389 -13.73 -16.55 -27.42
N THR A 390 -14.61 -16.92 -26.46
CA THR A 390 -15.95 -17.44 -26.75
C THR A 390 -16.87 -16.39 -27.37
N VAL A 391 -16.62 -15.12 -27.08
CA VAL A 391 -17.36 -13.97 -27.62
C VAL A 391 -16.83 -13.54 -29.01
N GLY A 392 -15.61 -13.95 -29.34
CA GLY A 392 -14.94 -13.62 -30.61
C GLY A 392 -13.90 -12.49 -30.50
N VAL A 393 -13.44 -12.18 -29.28
CA VAL A 393 -12.38 -11.22 -29.01
C VAL A 393 -11.03 -11.93 -28.90
N ASN A 394 -10.01 -11.41 -29.57
CA ASN A 394 -8.62 -11.90 -29.49
C ASN A 394 -7.85 -11.10 -28.43
N LEU A 395 -7.82 -11.59 -27.19
CA LEU A 395 -7.04 -10.99 -26.10
C LEU A 395 -5.63 -11.57 -26.06
N LYS A 396 -4.62 -10.71 -26.02
CA LYS A 396 -3.21 -11.07 -25.83
C LYS A 396 -2.73 -10.64 -24.45
N LEU A 397 -2.09 -11.55 -23.73
CA LEU A 397 -1.46 -11.22 -22.45
C LEU A 397 -0.02 -10.76 -22.67
N VAL A 398 0.33 -9.64 -22.05
CA VAL A 398 1.67 -9.05 -22.08
C VAL A 398 2.19 -8.96 -20.63
N SER A 399 3.32 -9.61 -20.35
CA SER A 399 3.96 -9.50 -19.04
C SER A 399 4.69 -8.18 -18.89
N ASP A 400 4.44 -7.47 -17.79
CA ASP A 400 5.05 -6.16 -17.55
C ASP A 400 5.31 -5.93 -16.05
N THR A 401 6.07 -4.89 -15.72
CA THR A 401 6.32 -4.46 -14.35
C THR A 401 5.45 -3.26 -13.97
N PHE A 402 5.11 -3.12 -12.69
CA PHE A 402 4.35 -1.95 -12.22
C PHE A 402 5.08 -0.63 -12.55
N ALA A 403 6.40 -0.58 -12.39
CA ALA A 403 7.21 0.60 -12.69
C ALA A 403 7.10 1.02 -14.16
N ASN A 404 7.16 0.06 -15.10
CA ASN A 404 6.98 0.36 -16.52
C ASN A 404 5.55 0.81 -16.81
N LEU A 405 4.54 0.08 -16.31
CA LEU A 405 3.12 0.42 -16.50
C LEU A 405 2.77 1.83 -16.01
N THR A 406 3.26 2.22 -14.83
CA THR A 406 3.03 3.58 -14.31
C THR A 406 3.71 4.65 -15.15
N SER A 407 4.89 4.37 -15.70
CA SER A 407 5.62 5.28 -16.59
C SER A 407 4.89 5.48 -17.93
N VAL A 408 4.54 4.40 -18.62
CA VAL A 408 3.88 4.46 -19.94
C VAL A 408 2.45 4.98 -19.86
N SER A 409 1.79 4.84 -18.70
CA SER A 409 0.42 5.31 -18.46
C SER A 409 0.31 6.82 -18.18
N SER A 410 1.42 7.56 -18.28
CA SER A 410 1.43 9.02 -18.12
C SER A 410 0.90 9.79 -19.34
N LYS A 411 0.70 9.12 -20.49
CA LYS A 411 0.16 9.70 -21.73
C LYS A 411 -0.83 8.72 -22.38
N PRO A 412 -1.92 9.21 -22.99
CA PRO A 412 -2.93 8.33 -23.58
C PRO A 412 -2.36 7.42 -24.68
N ASP A 413 -1.47 7.94 -25.53
CA ASP A 413 -0.91 7.20 -26.66
C ASP A 413 -0.01 6.04 -26.24
N THR A 414 0.72 6.18 -25.12
CA THR A 414 1.62 5.14 -24.58
C THR A 414 0.95 4.22 -23.59
N THR A 415 -0.21 4.61 -23.03
CA THR A 415 -1.00 3.74 -22.14
C THR A 415 -1.44 2.48 -22.92
N PRO A 416 -1.27 1.26 -22.37
CA PRO A 416 -1.76 0.03 -22.98
C PRO A 416 -3.26 0.08 -23.27
N ASP A 417 -3.74 -0.84 -24.13
CA ASP A 417 -5.19 -1.02 -24.31
C ASP A 417 -5.88 -1.31 -22.98
N MET A 418 -5.31 -2.26 -22.23
CA MET A 418 -5.76 -2.65 -20.90
C MET A 418 -4.58 -3.02 -20.01
N TRP A 419 -4.77 -2.84 -18.70
CA TRP A 419 -3.86 -3.39 -17.69
C TRP A 419 -4.57 -3.69 -16.38
N ILE A 420 -4.08 -4.69 -15.67
CA ILE A 420 -4.65 -5.15 -14.41
C ILE A 420 -3.75 -4.79 -13.23
N HIS A 421 -4.34 -4.22 -12.16
CA HIS A 421 -3.60 -3.86 -10.97
C HIS A 421 -4.49 -3.69 -9.74
N TRP A 422 -3.84 -3.58 -8.57
CA TRP A 422 -4.52 -3.15 -7.36
C TRP A 422 -4.38 -1.65 -7.13
N VAL A 423 -5.44 -1.06 -6.59
CA VAL A 423 -5.38 0.27 -6.00
C VAL A 423 -5.41 0.12 -4.48
N SER A 424 -4.31 0.52 -3.84
CA SER A 424 -4.13 0.43 -2.39
C SER A 424 -4.71 1.64 -1.66
N THR A 425 -4.85 1.50 -0.34
CA THR A 425 -5.34 2.55 0.55
C THR A 425 -4.17 3.37 1.07
N TYR A 426 -4.08 4.63 0.66
CA TYR A 426 -3.11 5.57 1.20
C TYR A 426 -3.72 6.48 2.27
N TYR A 427 -5.02 6.76 2.15
CA TYR A 427 -5.85 7.44 3.14
C TYR A 427 -7.30 6.97 3.02
N VAL A 428 -8.03 6.99 4.13
CA VAL A 428 -9.39 6.42 4.20
C VAL A 428 -10.41 7.50 3.86
N ASP A 429 -10.55 7.74 2.57
CA ASP A 429 -11.54 8.67 2.00
C ASP A 429 -11.89 8.18 0.58
N PRO A 430 -13.14 8.24 0.13
CA PRO A 430 -13.51 7.87 -1.25
C PRO A 430 -12.68 8.56 -2.32
N ASP A 431 -12.13 9.74 -2.04
CA ASP A 431 -11.26 10.49 -2.94
C ASP A 431 -9.98 9.72 -3.32
N ASN A 432 -9.48 8.83 -2.44
CA ASN A 432 -8.31 7.98 -2.74
C ASN A 432 -8.52 7.10 -3.98
N TRP A 433 -9.76 6.67 -4.20
CA TRP A 433 -10.15 5.84 -5.35
C TRP A 433 -10.87 6.69 -6.39
N ILE A 434 -12.11 7.02 -6.11
CA ILE A 434 -13.00 7.63 -7.10
C ILE A 434 -12.49 9.00 -7.54
N GLY A 435 -11.99 9.81 -6.60
CA GLY A 435 -11.50 11.14 -6.89
C GLY A 435 -10.23 11.12 -7.74
N GLN A 436 -9.22 10.35 -7.34
CA GLN A 436 -7.94 10.34 -8.04
C GLN A 436 -7.94 9.52 -9.33
N MET A 437 -8.86 8.55 -9.46
CA MET A 437 -8.92 7.68 -10.65
C MET A 437 -9.79 8.25 -11.78
N TYR A 438 -10.84 9.01 -11.46
CA TYR A 438 -11.87 9.38 -12.46
C TYR A 438 -12.11 10.88 -12.60
N ASP A 439 -11.48 11.75 -11.82
CA ASP A 439 -11.46 13.18 -12.09
C ASP A 439 -10.41 13.47 -13.17
N SER A 440 -10.84 14.03 -14.30
CA SER A 440 -9.99 14.31 -15.45
C SER A 440 -8.79 15.20 -15.17
N ARG A 441 -8.79 15.95 -14.06
CA ARG A 441 -7.63 16.76 -13.59
C ARG A 441 -6.41 15.92 -13.22
N PHE A 442 -6.60 14.62 -12.93
CA PHE A 442 -5.51 13.71 -12.60
C PHE A 442 -4.98 12.93 -13.80
N HIS A 443 -5.46 13.22 -15.01
CA HIS A 443 -4.86 12.67 -16.23
C HIS A 443 -3.36 12.94 -16.25
N GLY A 444 -2.59 11.96 -16.73
CA GLY A 444 -1.12 12.00 -16.63
C GLY A 444 -0.56 11.34 -15.37
N THR A 445 -1.42 10.91 -14.43
CA THR A 445 -1.05 10.03 -13.33
C THR A 445 -1.47 8.59 -13.64
N TRP A 446 -0.73 7.61 -13.10
CA TRP A 446 -1.07 6.20 -13.29
C TRP A 446 -2.47 5.85 -12.72
N LYS A 447 -2.93 6.56 -11.68
CA LYS A 447 -4.26 6.34 -11.11
C LYS A 447 -5.39 6.72 -12.08
N ALA A 448 -5.23 7.76 -12.87
CA ALA A 448 -6.23 8.22 -13.84
C ALA A 448 -5.98 7.73 -15.28
N SER A 449 -5.25 6.62 -15.41
CA SER A 449 -4.81 6.09 -16.72
C SER A 449 -5.89 5.36 -17.53
N CYS A 450 -7.14 5.28 -17.05
CA CYS A 450 -8.27 4.94 -17.91
C CYS A 450 -8.64 6.09 -18.87
N TRP A 451 -8.14 7.30 -18.64
CA TRP A 451 -8.40 8.48 -19.46
C TRP A 451 -9.90 8.81 -19.59
N TYR A 452 -10.67 8.40 -18.59
CA TYR A 452 -12.10 8.67 -18.52
C TYR A 452 -12.37 10.17 -18.38
N THR A 453 -13.37 10.66 -19.10
CA THR A 453 -13.82 12.05 -19.04
C THR A 453 -15.33 12.11 -19.02
N ASN A 454 -15.88 12.72 -17.97
CA ASN A 454 -17.29 13.05 -17.86
C ASN A 454 -17.42 14.36 -17.07
N PRO A 455 -17.82 15.48 -17.72
CA PRO A 455 -17.87 16.79 -17.08
C PRO A 455 -18.82 16.84 -15.86
N LYS A 456 -19.88 16.01 -15.84
CA LYS A 456 -20.78 15.94 -14.68
C LYS A 456 -20.11 15.23 -13.51
N VAL A 457 -19.38 14.15 -13.75
CA VAL A 457 -18.58 13.45 -12.73
C VAL A 457 -17.52 14.39 -12.18
N ASP A 458 -16.77 15.09 -13.04
CA ASP A 458 -15.76 16.06 -12.63
C ASP A 458 -16.35 17.18 -11.73
N ALA A 459 -17.54 17.68 -12.08
CA ALA A 459 -18.21 18.72 -11.29
C ALA A 459 -18.64 18.20 -9.91
N LEU A 460 -19.22 17.01 -9.83
CA LEU A 460 -19.64 16.38 -8.57
C LEU A 460 -18.43 16.05 -7.68
N LEU A 461 -17.33 15.55 -8.25
CA LEU A 461 -16.10 15.29 -7.51
C LEU A 461 -15.48 16.58 -6.94
N ARG A 462 -15.47 17.67 -7.72
CA ARG A 462 -15.04 18.98 -7.22
C ARG A 462 -15.92 19.46 -6.07
N LYS A 463 -17.24 19.29 -6.19
CA LYS A 463 -18.19 19.63 -5.12
C LYS A 463 -17.93 18.78 -3.88
N ALA A 464 -17.80 17.46 -4.01
CA ALA A 464 -17.54 16.56 -2.89
C ALA A 464 -16.25 16.92 -2.14
N ARG A 465 -15.18 17.31 -2.87
CA ARG A 465 -13.93 17.78 -2.26
C ARG A 465 -14.04 19.12 -1.53
N SER A 466 -14.93 20.00 -1.97
CA SER A 466 -15.10 21.32 -1.34
C SER A 466 -15.90 21.29 -0.04
N LEU A 467 -16.57 20.19 0.26
CA LEU A 467 -17.33 19.98 1.50
C LEU A 467 -16.42 19.32 2.54
N VAL A 468 -16.62 19.66 3.82
CA VAL A 468 -15.83 19.12 4.93
C VAL A 468 -16.51 17.89 5.54
N GLU A 469 -17.81 18.00 5.81
CA GLU A 469 -18.56 16.97 6.52
C GLU A 469 -18.79 15.71 5.66
N GLN A 470 -18.55 14.55 6.25
CA GLN A 470 -18.71 13.27 5.57
C GLN A 470 -20.14 13.03 5.08
N GLU A 471 -21.11 13.41 5.88
CA GLU A 471 -22.55 13.25 5.61
C GLU A 471 -22.98 14.01 4.35
N ASP A 472 -22.39 15.17 4.08
CA ASP A 472 -22.64 15.97 2.89
C ASP A 472 -21.94 15.42 1.64
N ARG A 473 -20.81 14.75 1.83
CA ARG A 473 -19.96 14.20 0.77
C ARG A 473 -20.42 12.82 0.30
N ALA A 474 -20.89 11.97 1.21
CA ALA A 474 -21.22 10.57 0.93
C ALA A 474 -22.25 10.43 -0.22
N PRO A 475 -23.37 11.16 -0.26
CA PRO A 475 -24.33 11.05 -1.37
C PRO A 475 -23.75 11.42 -2.73
N LEU A 476 -22.81 12.38 -2.77
CA LEU A 476 -22.15 12.79 -4.01
C LEU A 476 -21.24 11.68 -4.55
N TYR A 477 -20.51 11.01 -3.68
CA TYR A 477 -19.66 9.87 -4.08
C TYR A 477 -20.51 8.67 -4.53
N GLU A 478 -21.64 8.40 -3.89
CA GLU A 478 -22.58 7.38 -4.33
C GLU A 478 -23.14 7.67 -5.73
N GLU A 479 -23.57 8.92 -6.00
CA GLU A 479 -24.05 9.33 -7.32
C GLU A 479 -22.95 9.18 -8.37
N VAL A 480 -21.76 9.68 -8.09
CA VAL A 480 -20.60 9.58 -8.97
C VAL A 480 -20.24 8.11 -9.27
N ALA A 481 -20.24 7.25 -8.24
CA ALA A 481 -19.96 5.83 -8.42
C ALA A 481 -20.93 5.16 -9.40
N ARG A 482 -22.25 5.42 -9.27
CA ARG A 482 -23.27 4.89 -10.20
C ARG A 482 -23.07 5.39 -11.61
N MET A 483 -22.73 6.67 -11.79
CA MET A 483 -22.45 7.22 -13.13
C MET A 483 -21.25 6.55 -13.77
N ILE A 484 -20.18 6.36 -13.01
CA ILE A 484 -18.96 5.70 -13.50
C ILE A 484 -19.25 4.22 -13.84
N VAL A 485 -20.02 3.52 -13.01
CA VAL A 485 -20.45 2.13 -13.33
C VAL A 485 -21.23 2.10 -14.64
N ALA A 486 -22.18 3.02 -14.83
CA ALA A 486 -22.99 3.08 -16.07
C ALA A 486 -22.12 3.32 -17.32
N ASP A 487 -21.04 4.11 -17.20
CA ASP A 487 -20.10 4.43 -18.30
C ASP A 487 -19.04 3.33 -18.53
N SER A 488 -18.86 2.42 -17.56
CA SER A 488 -17.97 1.25 -17.66
C SER A 488 -16.52 1.56 -18.08
N PRO A 489 -15.82 2.54 -17.50
CA PRO A 489 -14.46 2.85 -17.91
C PRO A 489 -13.42 1.81 -17.50
N ASP A 490 -13.71 1.03 -16.45
CA ASP A 490 -12.88 -0.03 -15.87
C ASP A 490 -13.74 -1.25 -15.55
N ILE A 491 -13.12 -2.38 -15.21
CA ILE A 491 -13.75 -3.59 -14.70
C ILE A 491 -13.31 -3.79 -13.25
N TRP A 492 -14.19 -3.58 -12.28
CA TRP A 492 -13.92 -3.75 -10.85
C TRP A 492 -14.18 -5.19 -10.46
N ILE A 493 -13.15 -5.89 -9.98
CA ILE A 493 -13.22 -7.34 -9.77
C ILE A 493 -13.58 -7.64 -8.32
N TYR A 494 -12.70 -7.26 -7.38
CA TYR A 494 -12.90 -7.60 -5.98
C TYR A 494 -12.18 -6.63 -5.02
N ASN A 495 -12.64 -6.64 -3.76
CA ASN A 495 -11.87 -6.19 -2.61
C ASN A 495 -11.00 -7.34 -2.10
N HIS A 496 -9.72 -7.07 -1.92
CA HIS A 496 -8.75 -8.05 -1.45
C HIS A 496 -8.96 -8.38 0.03
N ILE A 497 -8.91 -9.66 0.38
CA ILE A 497 -8.70 -10.14 1.74
C ILE A 497 -7.22 -10.48 1.85
N GLU A 498 -6.48 -9.70 2.60
CA GLU A 498 -5.07 -9.91 2.83
C GLU A 498 -4.84 -11.20 3.63
N VAL A 499 -3.91 -12.01 3.17
CA VAL A 499 -3.51 -13.27 3.81
C VAL A 499 -2.02 -13.24 4.09
N VAL A 500 -1.66 -13.26 5.36
CA VAL A 500 -0.29 -13.19 5.84
C VAL A 500 0.05 -14.46 6.61
N GLY A 501 1.13 -15.12 6.27
CA GLY A 501 1.70 -16.22 7.05
C GLY A 501 2.53 -15.68 8.20
N ILE A 502 2.22 -16.08 9.43
CA ILE A 502 2.84 -15.58 10.66
C ILE A 502 3.33 -16.77 11.50
N ALA A 503 4.57 -16.74 11.95
CA ALA A 503 5.10 -17.71 12.90
C ALA A 503 4.35 -17.63 14.24
N ASN A 504 4.02 -18.78 14.85
CA ASN A 504 3.23 -18.81 16.09
C ASN A 504 3.90 -18.10 17.27
N ARG A 505 5.22 -17.88 17.20
CA ARG A 505 5.95 -17.09 18.19
C ARG A 505 5.65 -15.59 18.14
N VAL A 506 5.13 -15.09 17.00
CA VAL A 506 4.74 -13.67 16.85
C VAL A 506 3.36 -13.46 17.40
N GLN A 507 3.23 -12.56 18.36
CA GLN A 507 1.98 -12.18 19.00
C GLN A 507 1.77 -10.68 18.87
N GLY A 508 0.51 -10.21 18.94
CA GLY A 508 0.19 -8.78 18.92
C GLY A 508 0.18 -8.15 17.53
N PHE A 509 0.22 -8.95 16.46
CA PHE A 509 0.02 -8.44 15.10
C PHE A 509 -1.34 -7.73 14.99
N ARG A 510 -1.34 -6.52 14.43
CA ARG A 510 -2.53 -5.70 14.17
C ARG A 510 -2.53 -5.27 12.72
N HIS A 511 -3.56 -5.66 12.01
CA HIS A 511 -3.73 -5.20 10.64
C HIS A 511 -4.41 -3.83 10.60
N CYS A 512 -3.88 -2.92 9.79
CA CYS A 512 -4.54 -1.70 9.38
C CYS A 512 -4.62 -1.69 7.84
N PRO A 513 -5.78 -1.40 7.22
CA PRO A 513 -5.90 -1.40 5.76
C PRO A 513 -5.16 -0.24 5.07
N VAL A 514 -4.53 0.66 5.82
CA VAL A 514 -3.55 1.64 5.33
C VAL A 514 -2.15 1.09 5.62
N GLY A 515 -1.39 0.77 4.58
CA GLY A 515 -0.19 -0.08 4.70
C GLY A 515 -0.56 -1.56 4.65
N SER A 516 0.28 -2.43 5.23
CA SER A 516 0.07 -3.89 5.31
C SER A 516 0.11 -4.45 6.74
N GLY A 517 0.01 -3.60 7.74
CA GLY A 517 0.09 -4.02 9.14
C GLY A 517 1.50 -4.36 9.62
N GLY A 518 2.52 -3.90 8.90
CA GLY A 518 3.93 -4.10 9.25
C GLY A 518 4.43 -3.28 10.45
N GLU A 519 3.55 -2.67 11.26
CA GLU A 519 3.93 -1.89 12.44
C GLU A 519 4.33 -2.81 13.60
N VAL A 520 5.63 -2.91 13.87
CA VAL A 520 6.21 -3.88 14.80
C VAL A 520 6.05 -3.47 16.28
N ARG A 521 5.76 -2.20 16.55
CA ARG A 521 5.59 -1.67 17.90
C ARG A 521 4.64 -2.51 18.78
N TRP A 522 3.58 -3.04 18.20
CA TRP A 522 2.56 -3.81 18.90
C TRP A 522 2.91 -5.29 19.08
N MET A 523 3.91 -5.77 18.34
CA MET A 523 4.28 -7.17 18.30
C MET A 523 5.27 -7.53 19.41
N HIS A 524 5.21 -8.78 19.84
CA HIS A 524 6.21 -9.39 20.72
C HIS A 524 6.42 -10.86 20.35
N LEU A 525 7.55 -11.41 20.76
CA LEU A 525 7.88 -12.80 20.51
C LEU A 525 7.68 -13.63 21.79
N THR A 526 7.02 -14.78 21.64
CA THR A 526 6.99 -15.82 22.68
C THR A 526 8.21 -16.74 22.52
N ALA A 527 8.51 -17.46 23.61
CA ALA A 527 9.64 -18.40 23.63
C ALA A 527 9.42 -19.57 22.65
#